data_06237fc1798fb9f18119ca3c762dcbc1
#
_entry.id   06237fc1798fb9f18119ca3c762dcbc1
#
_cell.length_a   1.000
_cell.length_b   1.000
_cell.length_c   1.000
_cell.angle_alpha   90.00
_cell.angle_beta   90.00
_cell.angle_gamma   90.00
#
_symmetry.space_group_name_H-M   'P 1'
#
loop_
_entity.id
_entity.type
_entity.pdbx_description
1 polymer ?
#
loop_
_entity_poly.entity_id
_entity_poly.type
_entity_poly.pdbx_seq_one_letter_code
_entity_poly.pdbx_strand_id
1 'polypeptide(L)'
;MVRGQPAVELSARTGDRLVVALHGGHLLSWQDADGTERLYLSPTALFDGRSAIRGGVPICFPQFNQRGPLPKHGFARNLPWTFAGETAPDAWTLRLTDSDATRAFWPERFGLDLTLSVPRAGVLRIALQVANTGVAPWSFTAALHTYLRVDELADARLLGLQGAPCWDAVRDARATETRDAVGFGEEFDSVYGAPAQPLVLRQPRGDLHIASSPDCPQTVVWNPGPALCARLADMPADGWRHMLCVEAAAIDAPIELAPGAATLLWQQLDARPSSSPTA
;
A
#
# COMPACT_ATOMS: atom_id res chain seq x y z
N MET A 1 -12.71 3.77 17.26
CA MET A 1 -13.75 3.96 16.21
C MET A 1 -13.35 5.11 15.30
N VAL A 2 -13.35 4.91 13.98
CA VAL A 2 -13.11 5.96 12.99
C VAL A 2 -14.31 6.02 12.05
N ARG A 3 -14.98 7.18 11.97
CA ARG A 3 -16.18 7.40 11.15
C ARG A 3 -17.22 6.27 11.27
N GLY A 4 -17.43 5.76 12.50
CA GLY A 4 -18.41 4.71 12.80
C GLY A 4 -17.90 3.27 12.57
N GLN A 5 -16.70 3.06 12.06
CA GLN A 5 -16.11 1.73 11.87
C GLN A 5 -15.15 1.36 13.00
N PRO A 6 -15.10 0.07 13.40
CA PRO A 6 -14.11 -0.42 14.36
C PRO A 6 -12.69 -0.13 13.88
N ALA A 7 -11.89 0.50 14.74
CA ALA A 7 -10.50 0.81 14.49
C ALA A 7 -9.69 0.75 15.78
N VAL A 8 -8.39 0.54 15.67
CA VAL A 8 -7.42 0.62 16.75
C VAL A 8 -6.46 1.77 16.50
N GLU A 9 -6.13 2.48 17.57
CA GLU A 9 -5.09 3.50 17.60
C GLU A 9 -3.88 2.91 18.30
N LEU A 10 -2.72 3.01 17.66
CA LEU A 10 -1.47 2.42 18.10
C LEU A 10 -0.46 3.54 18.30
N SER A 11 0.26 3.50 19.42
CA SER A 11 1.28 4.50 19.77
C SER A 11 2.60 3.79 19.96
N ALA A 12 3.57 4.09 19.12
CA ALA A 12 4.93 3.59 19.26
C ALA A 12 5.69 4.34 20.37
N ARG A 13 6.63 3.66 20.99
CA ARG A 13 7.53 4.25 22.00
C ARG A 13 8.38 5.39 21.45
N THR A 14 8.54 5.41 20.12
CA THR A 14 9.23 6.45 19.35
C THR A 14 8.44 7.76 19.24
N GLY A 15 7.13 7.74 19.54
CA GLY A 15 6.21 8.87 19.38
C GLY A 15 5.35 8.80 18.11
N ASP A 16 5.65 7.89 17.19
CA ASP A 16 4.82 7.65 16.00
C ASP A 16 3.43 7.11 16.40
N ARG A 17 2.41 7.47 15.63
CA ARG A 17 1.03 7.04 15.85
C ARG A 17 0.46 6.43 14.57
N LEU A 18 -0.26 5.32 14.74
CA LEU A 18 -0.93 4.62 13.66
C LEU A 18 -2.43 4.51 13.95
N VAL A 19 -3.25 4.57 12.92
CA VAL A 19 -4.69 4.28 13.02
C VAL A 19 -5.03 3.19 12.01
N VAL A 20 -5.64 2.11 12.48
CA VAL A 20 -5.92 0.93 11.66
C VAL A 20 -7.39 0.57 11.78
N ALA A 21 -8.11 0.53 10.67
CA ALA A 21 -9.47 0.00 10.61
C ALA A 21 -9.42 -1.53 10.60
N LEU A 22 -10.31 -2.17 11.37
CA LEU A 22 -10.45 -3.64 11.32
C LEU A 22 -11.05 -4.10 10.00
N HIS A 23 -11.88 -3.29 9.36
CA HIS A 23 -12.33 -3.52 7.99
C HIS A 23 -11.14 -3.38 7.03
N GLY A 24 -10.79 -4.47 6.35
CA GLY A 24 -9.69 -4.53 5.41
C GLY A 24 -8.29 -4.70 6.04
N GLY A 25 -8.17 -4.80 7.38
CA GLY A 25 -6.87 -4.68 8.05
C GLY A 25 -6.15 -3.39 7.65
N HIS A 26 -6.90 -2.32 7.45
CA HIS A 26 -6.54 -1.17 6.65
C HIS A 26 -5.83 -0.10 7.49
N LEU A 27 -4.53 0.08 7.28
CA LEU A 27 -3.80 1.21 7.87
C LEU A 27 -4.30 2.51 7.24
N LEU A 28 -4.94 3.36 8.05
CA LEU A 28 -5.58 4.61 7.61
C LEU A 28 -4.68 5.83 7.73
N SER A 29 -3.82 5.85 8.77
CA SER A 29 -3.00 7.00 9.14
C SER A 29 -1.69 6.52 9.74
N TRP A 30 -0.62 7.21 9.40
CA TRP A 30 0.66 7.16 10.07
C TRP A 30 1.17 8.59 10.27
N GLN A 31 1.12 9.03 11.52
CA GLN A 31 1.77 10.26 11.95
C GLN A 31 3.15 9.89 12.52
N ASP A 32 4.19 10.44 11.96
CA ASP A 32 5.54 10.28 12.52
C ASP A 32 5.69 10.99 13.88
N ALA A 33 6.85 10.83 14.51
CA ALA A 33 7.12 11.39 15.84
C ALA A 33 6.98 12.93 15.91
N ASP A 34 7.11 13.61 14.77
CA ASP A 34 6.92 15.07 14.65
C ASP A 34 5.44 15.45 14.43
N GLY A 35 4.55 14.46 14.38
CA GLY A 35 3.13 14.63 14.15
C GLY A 35 2.74 14.85 12.69
N THR A 36 3.66 14.65 11.74
CA THR A 36 3.40 14.81 10.32
C THR A 36 2.67 13.57 9.79
N GLU A 37 1.48 13.76 9.19
CA GLU A 37 0.74 12.70 8.52
C GLU A 37 1.43 12.34 7.19
N ARG A 38 1.76 11.06 7.02
CA ARG A 38 2.49 10.54 5.87
C ARG A 38 1.60 9.80 4.87
N LEU A 39 0.41 9.38 5.29
CA LEU A 39 -0.54 8.70 4.41
C LEU A 39 -1.68 9.63 4.02
N TYR A 40 -2.16 9.46 2.79
CA TYR A 40 -3.36 10.16 2.33
C TYR A 40 -4.58 9.31 2.65
N LEU A 41 -5.56 9.90 3.32
CA LEU A 41 -6.90 9.34 3.48
C LEU A 41 -7.90 10.32 2.89
N SER A 42 -8.71 9.86 1.94
CA SER A 42 -9.72 10.72 1.33
C SER A 42 -10.71 11.23 2.37
N PRO A 43 -10.97 12.55 2.44
CA PRO A 43 -11.99 13.09 3.33
C PRO A 43 -13.40 12.61 3.00
N THR A 44 -13.66 12.16 1.77
CA THR A 44 -14.92 11.58 1.31
C THR A 44 -14.89 10.06 1.20
N ALA A 45 -13.85 9.40 1.71
CA ALA A 45 -13.78 7.94 1.73
C ALA A 45 -15.01 7.32 2.40
N LEU A 46 -15.51 6.23 1.83
CA LEU A 46 -16.65 5.47 2.35
C LEU A 46 -16.21 4.59 3.52
N PHE A 47 -16.95 4.68 4.62
CA PHE A 47 -16.76 3.86 5.82
C PHE A 47 -18.05 3.06 6.08
N ASP A 48 -18.48 2.30 5.08
CA ASP A 48 -19.75 1.53 5.09
C ASP A 48 -19.58 0.07 5.56
N GLY A 49 -18.33 -0.35 5.85
CA GLY A 49 -18.01 -1.73 6.24
C GLY A 49 -18.13 -2.75 5.09
N ARG A 50 -18.21 -2.30 3.85
CA ARG A 50 -18.37 -3.11 2.63
C ARG A 50 -17.38 -2.72 1.55
N SER A 51 -17.31 -1.43 1.26
CA SER A 51 -16.40 -0.87 0.25
C SER A 51 -14.97 -0.79 0.77
N ALA A 52 -14.01 -0.86 -0.13
CA ALA A 52 -12.64 -0.54 0.21
C ALA A 52 -12.53 0.96 0.52
N ILE A 53 -11.82 1.31 1.60
CA ILE A 53 -11.62 2.70 2.02
C ILE A 53 -10.61 3.37 1.07
N ARG A 54 -10.92 4.58 0.58
CA ARG A 54 -10.06 5.33 -0.31
C ARG A 54 -8.93 6.01 0.46
N GLY A 55 -7.68 5.58 0.26
CA GLY A 55 -6.50 6.11 0.96
C GLY A 55 -5.86 5.09 1.88
N GLY A 56 -4.91 5.50 2.70
CA GLY A 56 -4.16 4.61 3.58
C GLY A 56 -3.42 3.51 2.83
N VAL A 57 -3.52 2.26 3.32
CA VAL A 57 -2.86 1.10 2.71
C VAL A 57 -3.85 -0.06 2.55
N PRO A 58 -4.69 -0.06 1.50
CA PRO A 58 -5.52 -1.22 1.15
C PRO A 58 -4.67 -2.44 0.80
N ILE A 59 -5.07 -3.61 1.28
CA ILE A 59 -4.41 -4.89 0.97
C ILE A 59 -5.08 -5.53 -0.25
N CYS A 60 -4.38 -5.57 -1.38
CA CYS A 60 -4.83 -6.28 -2.58
C CYS A 60 -4.43 -7.76 -2.46
N PHE A 61 -5.41 -8.66 -2.31
CA PHE A 61 -5.22 -10.11 -2.19
C PHE A 61 -6.56 -10.84 -2.39
N PRO A 62 -6.60 -12.03 -3.04
CA PRO A 62 -5.48 -12.76 -3.66
C PRO A 62 -5.27 -12.41 -5.14
N GLN A 63 -5.85 -11.31 -5.60
CA GLN A 63 -5.75 -10.84 -6.98
C GLN A 63 -5.45 -9.35 -6.99
N PHE A 64 -4.59 -8.90 -7.92
CA PHE A 64 -4.38 -7.48 -8.21
C PHE A 64 -5.23 -7.04 -9.39
N ASN A 65 -5.88 -5.87 -9.27
CA ASN A 65 -6.73 -5.25 -10.28
C ASN A 65 -7.79 -6.27 -10.82
N GLN A 66 -8.06 -6.24 -12.09
CA GLN A 66 -8.95 -7.19 -12.81
C GLN A 66 -8.13 -8.29 -13.51
N ARG A 67 -6.96 -8.65 -12.98
CA ARG A 67 -6.06 -9.67 -13.55
C ARG A 67 -6.44 -11.07 -13.07
N GLY A 68 -7.71 -11.48 -13.23
CA GLY A 68 -8.24 -12.77 -12.83
C GLY A 68 -9.75 -12.73 -12.64
N PRO A 69 -10.37 -13.83 -12.17
CA PRO A 69 -11.82 -13.98 -12.09
C PRO A 69 -12.46 -13.34 -10.86
N LEU A 70 -11.66 -12.92 -9.88
CA LEU A 70 -12.15 -12.34 -8.64
C LEU A 70 -12.51 -10.85 -8.77
N PRO A 71 -13.20 -10.26 -7.79
CA PRO A 71 -13.44 -8.81 -7.78
C PRO A 71 -12.13 -8.03 -7.87
N LYS A 72 -12.21 -6.82 -8.43
CA LYS A 72 -11.06 -5.93 -8.58
C LYS A 72 -10.26 -5.81 -7.27
N HIS A 73 -8.96 -6.15 -7.30
CA HIS A 73 -8.03 -6.21 -6.17
C HIS A 73 -8.36 -7.29 -5.12
N GLY A 74 -9.11 -8.32 -5.48
CA GLY A 74 -9.48 -9.39 -4.55
C GLY A 74 -10.49 -8.96 -3.49
N PHE A 75 -10.45 -9.60 -2.34
CA PHE A 75 -11.46 -9.42 -1.29
C PHE A 75 -10.88 -9.02 0.08
N ALA A 76 -9.58 -9.16 0.32
CA ALA A 76 -9.00 -8.97 1.67
C ALA A 76 -9.28 -7.58 2.26
N ARG A 77 -9.26 -6.54 1.41
CA ARG A 77 -9.55 -5.15 1.79
C ARG A 77 -11.02 -4.85 2.08
N ASN A 78 -11.93 -5.82 1.84
CA ASN A 78 -13.36 -5.68 2.03
C ASN A 78 -13.90 -6.57 3.18
N LEU A 79 -13.02 -7.25 3.91
CA LEU A 79 -13.37 -8.17 4.97
C LEU A 79 -12.92 -7.65 6.34
N PRO A 80 -13.60 -8.05 7.43
CA PRO A 80 -13.14 -7.73 8.78
C PRO A 80 -11.91 -8.57 9.14
N TRP A 81 -10.87 -7.91 9.67
CA TRP A 81 -9.69 -8.53 10.24
C TRP A 81 -9.74 -8.51 11.76
N THR A 82 -9.07 -9.46 12.40
CA THR A 82 -8.95 -9.53 13.85
C THR A 82 -7.65 -8.90 14.30
N PHE A 83 -7.71 -7.99 15.28
CA PHE A 83 -6.52 -7.43 15.91
C PHE A 83 -5.93 -8.43 16.89
N ALA A 84 -4.70 -8.88 16.66
CA ALA A 84 -4.00 -9.86 17.49
C ALA A 84 -3.16 -9.20 18.62
N GLY A 85 -3.08 -7.87 18.63
CA GLY A 85 -2.33 -7.13 19.65
C GLY A 85 -0.91 -6.78 19.25
N GLU A 86 -0.13 -6.30 20.22
CA GLU A 86 1.31 -6.07 20.08
C GLU A 86 2.03 -7.42 20.16
N THR A 87 2.68 -7.83 19.06
CA THR A 87 3.36 -9.14 18.94
C THR A 87 4.87 -9.05 19.15
N ALA A 88 5.43 -7.84 19.08
CA ALA A 88 6.78 -7.48 19.45
C ALA A 88 6.81 -5.99 19.81
N PRO A 89 7.88 -5.45 20.45
CA PRO A 89 7.98 -4.03 20.76
C PRO A 89 7.74 -3.14 19.54
N ASP A 90 6.72 -2.24 19.65
CA ASP A 90 6.28 -1.35 18.57
C ASP A 90 5.91 -2.08 17.25
N ALA A 91 5.39 -3.30 17.38
CA ALA A 91 4.91 -4.11 16.27
C ALA A 91 3.55 -4.75 16.62
N TRP A 92 2.55 -4.51 15.78
CA TRP A 92 1.17 -4.96 15.99
C TRP A 92 0.70 -5.76 14.79
N THR A 93 -0.05 -6.82 15.06
CA THR A 93 -0.51 -7.74 14.01
C THR A 93 -2.02 -7.76 13.92
N LEU A 94 -2.53 -7.73 12.69
CA LEU A 94 -3.90 -8.03 12.33
C LEU A 94 -3.93 -9.32 11.52
N ARG A 95 -4.98 -10.12 11.67
CA ARG A 95 -5.11 -11.44 11.06
C ARG A 95 -6.39 -11.59 10.27
N LEU A 96 -6.31 -12.19 9.09
CA LEU A 96 -7.42 -12.70 8.31
C LEU A 96 -7.15 -14.16 7.93
N THR A 97 -8.13 -15.03 8.14
CA THR A 97 -8.07 -16.43 7.68
C THR A 97 -9.21 -16.72 6.72
N ASP A 98 -9.09 -17.81 5.97
CA ASP A 98 -10.19 -18.29 5.15
C ASP A 98 -11.45 -18.59 5.98
N SER A 99 -12.58 -18.48 5.35
CA SER A 99 -13.91 -18.74 5.90
C SER A 99 -14.79 -19.37 4.83
N ASP A 100 -15.97 -19.85 5.19
CA ASP A 100 -16.94 -20.36 4.22
C ASP A 100 -17.29 -19.29 3.18
N ALA A 101 -17.39 -18.03 3.61
CA ALA A 101 -17.65 -16.91 2.70
C ALA A 101 -16.51 -16.65 1.71
N THR A 102 -15.25 -16.71 2.14
CA THR A 102 -14.10 -16.53 1.24
C THR A 102 -13.94 -17.71 0.29
N ARG A 103 -14.17 -18.93 0.78
CA ARG A 103 -14.10 -20.15 -0.03
C ARG A 103 -15.17 -20.24 -1.12
N ALA A 104 -16.28 -19.53 -0.96
CA ALA A 104 -17.29 -19.41 -2.01
C ALA A 104 -16.80 -18.64 -3.24
N PHE A 105 -15.82 -17.72 -3.07
CA PHE A 105 -15.19 -16.96 -4.16
C PHE A 105 -13.88 -17.58 -4.63
N TRP A 106 -13.08 -18.04 -3.67
CA TRP A 106 -11.75 -18.59 -3.88
C TRP A 106 -11.56 -19.77 -2.93
N PRO A 107 -11.54 -21.01 -3.43
CA PRO A 107 -11.68 -22.21 -2.62
C PRO A 107 -10.47 -22.53 -1.74
N GLU A 108 -9.43 -21.72 -1.79
CA GLU A 108 -8.17 -21.97 -1.11
C GLU A 108 -8.23 -21.65 0.38
N ARG A 109 -7.46 -22.41 1.17
CA ARG A 109 -7.25 -22.14 2.59
C ARG A 109 -6.00 -21.31 2.77
N PHE A 110 -6.14 -20.18 3.47
CA PHE A 110 -5.07 -19.23 3.68
C PHE A 110 -5.07 -18.64 5.08
N GLY A 111 -3.90 -18.12 5.47
CA GLY A 111 -3.73 -17.21 6.59
C GLY A 111 -3.00 -15.96 6.13
N LEU A 112 -3.49 -14.80 6.54
CA LEU A 112 -2.81 -13.51 6.36
C LEU A 112 -2.51 -12.92 7.72
N ASP A 113 -1.25 -12.57 7.97
CA ASP A 113 -0.83 -11.76 9.12
C ASP A 113 -0.24 -10.45 8.59
N LEU A 114 -0.95 -9.34 8.87
CA LEU A 114 -0.46 -7.99 8.58
C LEU A 114 0.19 -7.43 9.84
N THR A 115 1.50 -7.26 9.80
CA THR A 115 2.27 -6.66 10.88
C THR A 115 2.68 -5.24 10.51
N LEU A 116 2.31 -4.30 11.37
CA LEU A 116 2.73 -2.90 11.32
C LEU A 116 3.76 -2.67 12.40
N SER A 117 4.95 -2.20 12.04
CA SER A 117 6.01 -1.96 13.03
C SER A 117 6.71 -0.63 12.81
N VAL A 118 7.15 -0.03 13.91
CA VAL A 118 7.90 1.23 13.94
C VAL A 118 9.27 0.96 14.58
N PRO A 119 10.26 0.48 13.79
CA PRO A 119 11.56 0.07 14.31
C PRO A 119 12.39 1.25 14.87
N ARG A 120 12.10 2.47 14.44
CA ARG A 120 12.65 3.73 14.94
C ARG A 120 11.74 4.90 14.55
N ALA A 121 11.91 6.05 15.19
CA ALA A 121 11.13 7.25 14.88
C ALA A 121 11.15 7.57 13.37
N GLY A 122 9.97 7.86 12.81
CA GLY A 122 9.79 8.18 11.41
C GLY A 122 10.01 7.01 10.44
N VAL A 123 10.03 5.75 10.92
CA VAL A 123 10.13 4.57 10.06
C VAL A 123 8.97 3.63 10.31
N LEU A 124 8.16 3.43 9.29
CA LEU A 124 7.07 2.47 9.28
C LEU A 124 7.42 1.30 8.36
N ARG A 125 7.25 0.07 8.86
CA ARG A 125 7.28 -1.15 8.06
C ARG A 125 5.91 -1.81 8.08
N ILE A 126 5.38 -2.08 6.89
CA ILE A 126 4.11 -2.76 6.63
C ILE A 126 4.47 -4.11 6.04
N ALA A 127 4.17 -5.20 6.74
CA ALA A 127 4.55 -6.55 6.34
C ALA A 127 3.34 -7.47 6.32
N LEU A 128 3.08 -8.09 5.16
CA LEU A 128 2.00 -9.06 4.95
C LEU A 128 2.61 -10.44 4.78
N GLN A 129 2.45 -11.28 5.79
CA GLN A 129 2.72 -12.71 5.65
C GLN A 129 1.50 -13.37 5.02
N VAL A 130 1.74 -14.15 3.96
CA VAL A 130 0.74 -14.96 3.26
C VAL A 130 1.12 -16.42 3.43
N ALA A 131 0.22 -17.22 4.02
CA ALA A 131 0.45 -18.64 4.29
C ALA A 131 -0.60 -19.51 3.59
N ASN A 132 -0.14 -20.59 2.95
CA ASN A 132 -1.00 -21.66 2.47
C ASN A 132 -1.29 -22.63 3.62
N THR A 133 -2.50 -22.56 4.17
CA THR A 133 -2.96 -23.46 5.25
C THR A 133 -3.76 -24.65 4.72
N GLY A 134 -3.85 -24.80 3.40
CA GLY A 134 -4.51 -25.90 2.72
C GLY A 134 -3.62 -27.12 2.47
N VAL A 135 -4.13 -28.04 1.68
CA VAL A 135 -3.47 -29.32 1.34
C VAL A 135 -3.00 -29.41 -0.11
N ALA A 136 -3.29 -28.40 -0.92
CA ALA A 136 -2.87 -28.28 -2.32
C ALA A 136 -2.10 -26.96 -2.54
N PRO A 137 -1.18 -26.90 -3.51
CA PRO A 137 -0.53 -25.66 -3.89
C PRO A 137 -1.55 -24.72 -4.56
N TRP A 138 -1.39 -23.42 -4.32
CA TRP A 138 -2.14 -22.38 -5.00
C TRP A 138 -1.27 -21.14 -5.25
N SER A 139 -1.73 -20.26 -6.12
CA SER A 139 -1.02 -19.04 -6.46
C SER A 139 -1.89 -17.81 -6.29
N PHE A 140 -1.24 -16.66 -6.08
CA PHE A 140 -1.90 -15.37 -5.86
C PHE A 140 -1.07 -14.23 -6.41
N THR A 141 -1.71 -13.08 -6.58
CA THR A 141 -1.05 -11.79 -6.76
C THR A 141 -1.47 -10.86 -5.63
N ALA A 142 -0.58 -9.97 -5.22
CA ALA A 142 -0.83 -9.06 -4.11
C ALA A 142 -0.15 -7.70 -4.30
N ALA A 143 -0.69 -6.70 -3.61
CA ALA A 143 -0.05 -5.41 -3.46
C ALA A 143 -0.41 -4.75 -2.12
N LEU A 144 0.53 -4.01 -1.57
CA LEU A 144 0.31 -3.01 -0.54
C LEU A 144 0.04 -1.68 -1.27
N HIS A 145 -1.24 -1.33 -1.40
CA HIS A 145 -1.69 -0.21 -2.25
C HIS A 145 -1.56 1.13 -1.50
N THR A 146 -0.33 1.51 -1.20
CA THR A 146 0.00 2.62 -0.31
C THR A 146 -0.26 3.97 -0.96
N TYR A 147 -1.16 4.76 -0.35
CA TYR A 147 -1.45 6.14 -0.69
C TYR A 147 -0.56 7.07 0.16
N LEU A 148 0.48 7.61 -0.42
CA LEU A 148 1.35 8.58 0.23
C LEU A 148 0.71 9.97 0.17
N ARG A 149 0.81 10.71 1.28
CA ARG A 149 0.39 12.12 1.32
C ARG A 149 1.45 13.00 0.72
N VAL A 150 1.06 13.88 -0.18
CA VAL A 150 1.86 15.00 -0.68
C VAL A 150 1.15 16.32 -0.40
N ASP A 151 1.90 17.42 -0.22
CA ASP A 151 1.31 18.74 -0.03
C ASP A 151 0.71 19.25 -1.31
N GLU A 152 1.51 19.17 -2.38
CA GLU A 152 1.12 19.49 -3.74
C GLU A 152 1.84 18.53 -4.68
N LEU A 153 1.09 17.79 -5.49
CA LEU A 153 1.64 16.78 -6.39
C LEU A 153 2.58 17.38 -7.45
N ALA A 154 2.32 18.60 -7.90
CA ALA A 154 3.15 19.30 -8.86
C ALA A 154 4.58 19.52 -8.36
N ASP A 155 4.77 19.63 -7.05
CA ASP A 155 6.07 19.82 -6.40
C ASP A 155 6.75 18.49 -6.03
N ALA A 156 6.02 17.36 -6.12
CA ALA A 156 6.55 16.06 -5.80
C ALA A 156 7.34 15.45 -6.97
N ARG A 157 8.41 14.72 -6.65
CA ARG A 157 9.22 13.95 -7.61
C ARG A 157 9.54 12.59 -7.03
N LEU A 158 9.34 11.54 -7.83
CA LEU A 158 9.72 10.18 -7.46
C LEU A 158 11.03 9.81 -8.18
N LEU A 159 12.07 9.52 -7.40
CA LEU A 159 13.41 9.17 -7.86
C LEU A 159 13.65 7.67 -7.67
N GLY A 160 14.61 7.11 -8.41
CA GLY A 160 15.04 5.72 -8.27
C GLY A 160 14.42 4.76 -9.29
N LEU A 161 13.57 5.25 -10.20
CA LEU A 161 12.94 4.45 -11.25
C LEU A 161 13.72 4.43 -12.57
N GLN A 162 14.73 5.29 -12.74
CA GLN A 162 15.51 5.36 -13.98
C GLN A 162 16.13 4.01 -14.33
N GLY A 163 16.00 3.61 -15.58
CA GLY A 163 16.47 2.32 -16.09
C GLY A 163 15.50 1.14 -15.86
N ALA A 164 14.45 1.30 -15.04
CA ALA A 164 13.48 0.25 -14.82
C ALA A 164 12.58 0.04 -16.04
N PRO A 165 12.27 -1.23 -16.40
CA PRO A 165 11.22 -1.50 -17.37
C PRO A 165 9.88 -1.00 -16.82
N CYS A 166 9.05 -0.41 -17.68
CA CYS A 166 7.79 0.20 -17.31
C CYS A 166 6.68 -0.19 -18.28
N TRP A 167 5.50 -0.45 -17.76
CA TRP A 167 4.26 -0.52 -18.50
C TRP A 167 3.36 0.65 -18.07
N ASP A 168 3.15 1.61 -18.99
CA ASP A 168 2.17 2.69 -18.85
C ASP A 168 0.78 2.09 -19.15
N ALA A 169 -0.02 1.89 -18.10
CA ALA A 169 -1.35 1.28 -18.22
C ALA A 169 -2.40 2.26 -18.78
N VAL A 170 -2.15 3.57 -18.74
CA VAL A 170 -3.05 4.58 -19.33
C VAL A 170 -2.98 4.52 -20.84
N ARG A 171 -1.76 4.34 -21.39
CA ARG A 171 -1.51 4.30 -22.84
C ARG A 171 -1.33 2.89 -23.41
N ASP A 172 -1.35 1.88 -22.54
CA ASP A 172 -1.00 0.49 -22.87
C ASP A 172 0.36 0.39 -23.60
N ALA A 173 1.37 1.08 -23.09
CA ALA A 173 2.68 1.16 -23.71
C ALA A 173 3.79 0.65 -22.79
N ARG A 174 4.75 -0.11 -23.34
CA ARG A 174 5.93 -0.58 -22.62
C ARG A 174 7.15 0.25 -23.02
N ALA A 175 7.94 0.60 -22.03
CA ALA A 175 9.13 1.42 -22.19
C ALA A 175 10.17 1.10 -21.10
N THR A 176 11.30 1.75 -21.16
CA THR A 176 12.25 1.89 -20.04
C THR A 176 12.16 3.31 -19.52
N GLU A 177 12.08 3.49 -18.22
CA GLU A 177 12.07 4.82 -17.62
C GLU A 177 13.42 5.52 -17.84
N THR A 178 13.39 6.68 -18.47
CA THR A 178 14.62 7.44 -18.77
C THR A 178 14.83 8.65 -17.87
N ARG A 179 13.76 9.08 -17.16
CA ARG A 179 13.81 10.24 -16.27
C ARG A 179 14.52 9.86 -14.97
N ASP A 180 15.39 10.72 -14.49
CA ASP A 180 16.03 10.63 -13.17
C ASP A 180 15.04 10.95 -12.04
N ALA A 181 14.04 11.81 -12.32
CA ALA A 181 12.98 12.19 -11.40
C ALA A 181 11.63 12.25 -12.14
N VAL A 182 10.70 11.39 -11.74
CA VAL A 182 9.35 11.32 -12.31
C VAL A 182 8.46 12.37 -11.65
N GLY A 183 7.87 13.26 -12.45
CA GLY A 183 6.87 14.25 -12.03
C GLY A 183 5.47 13.86 -12.50
N PHE A 184 4.46 14.48 -11.91
CA PHE A 184 3.06 14.14 -12.08
C PHE A 184 2.22 15.38 -12.39
N GLY A 185 1.04 15.22 -13.00
CA GLY A 185 0.14 16.33 -13.36
C GLY A 185 -1.11 15.86 -14.09
N GLU A 186 -1.02 14.73 -14.75
CA GLU A 186 -2.11 14.04 -15.46
C GLU A 186 -2.38 12.68 -14.80
N GLU A 187 -3.36 11.93 -15.33
CA GLU A 187 -3.55 10.54 -14.93
C GLU A 187 -2.26 9.76 -15.15
N PHE A 188 -1.82 9.08 -14.09
CA PHE A 188 -0.60 8.28 -14.07
C PHE A 188 -0.93 6.91 -13.51
N ASP A 189 -0.73 5.87 -14.31
CA ASP A 189 -0.90 4.46 -13.89
C ASP A 189 0.21 3.66 -14.57
N SER A 190 1.24 3.32 -13.81
CA SER A 190 2.41 2.64 -14.36
C SER A 190 2.92 1.55 -13.44
N VAL A 191 3.24 0.41 -14.03
CA VAL A 191 3.88 -0.73 -13.38
C VAL A 191 5.34 -0.76 -13.76
N TYR A 192 6.20 -0.56 -12.78
CA TYR A 192 7.65 -0.65 -12.93
C TYR A 192 8.16 -2.00 -12.47
N GLY A 193 9.19 -2.52 -13.12
CA GLY A 193 10.00 -3.62 -12.59
C GLY A 193 10.71 -3.22 -11.29
N ALA A 194 11.38 -4.21 -10.66
CA ALA A 194 12.10 -3.96 -9.41
C ALA A 194 13.09 -2.80 -9.56
N PRO A 195 13.00 -1.75 -8.72
CA PRO A 195 13.97 -0.68 -8.71
C PRO A 195 15.32 -1.20 -8.22
N ALA A 196 16.42 -0.74 -8.83
CA ALA A 196 17.78 -1.14 -8.46
C ALA A 196 18.20 -0.62 -7.06
N GLN A 197 17.49 0.36 -6.54
CA GLN A 197 17.73 1.00 -5.23
C GLN A 197 16.40 1.49 -4.64
N PRO A 198 16.34 1.78 -3.31
CA PRO A 198 15.15 2.35 -2.70
C PRO A 198 14.70 3.61 -3.41
N LEU A 199 13.38 3.75 -3.57
CA LEU A 199 12.77 4.94 -4.16
C LEU A 199 12.81 6.10 -3.17
N VAL A 200 12.83 7.32 -3.70
CA VAL A 200 12.73 8.54 -2.89
C VAL A 200 11.60 9.41 -3.43
N LEU A 201 10.56 9.58 -2.63
CA LEU A 201 9.56 10.61 -2.88
C LEU A 201 10.06 11.92 -2.27
N ARG A 202 10.57 12.80 -3.14
CA ARG A 202 11.04 14.15 -2.78
C ARG A 202 9.89 15.13 -2.82
N GLN A 203 9.77 15.94 -1.77
CA GLN A 203 8.75 17.00 -1.66
C GLN A 203 9.23 18.09 -0.67
N PRO A 204 8.63 19.30 -0.68
CA PRO A 204 9.10 20.42 0.16
C PRO A 204 9.20 20.11 1.66
N ARG A 205 8.30 19.26 2.19
CA ARG A 205 8.30 18.86 3.62
C ARG A 205 9.40 17.87 4.00
N GLY A 206 10.16 17.36 3.05
CA GLY A 206 11.22 16.37 3.25
C GLY A 206 11.05 15.12 2.39
N ASP A 207 12.12 14.35 2.30
CA ASP A 207 12.18 13.12 1.52
C ASP A 207 11.54 11.94 2.28
N LEU A 208 10.79 11.11 1.57
CA LEU A 208 10.32 9.81 2.04
C LEU A 208 11.00 8.71 1.24
N HIS A 209 11.84 7.91 1.91
CA HIS A 209 12.48 6.76 1.30
C HIS A 209 11.56 5.55 1.36
N ILE A 210 11.45 4.82 0.24
CA ILE A 210 10.51 3.71 0.09
C ILE A 210 11.30 2.49 -0.37
N ALA A 211 11.22 1.42 0.41
CA ALA A 211 11.82 0.13 0.08
C ALA A 211 10.75 -0.96 0.12
N SER A 212 10.92 -1.99 -0.71
CA SER A 212 10.00 -3.14 -0.77
C SER A 212 10.78 -4.44 -0.66
N SER A 213 10.08 -5.53 -0.29
CA SER A 213 10.68 -6.86 -0.27
C SER A 213 11.06 -7.32 -1.68
N PRO A 214 12.06 -8.20 -1.81
CA PRO A 214 12.36 -8.85 -3.10
C PRO A 214 11.18 -9.62 -3.68
N ASP A 215 10.26 -10.12 -2.82
CA ASP A 215 9.05 -10.81 -3.22
C ASP A 215 7.95 -9.84 -3.74
N CYS A 216 8.22 -8.54 -3.75
CA CYS A 216 7.44 -7.52 -4.46
C CYS A 216 8.26 -6.96 -5.63
N PRO A 217 8.42 -7.72 -6.73
CA PRO A 217 9.31 -7.36 -7.83
C PRO A 217 8.76 -6.24 -8.71
N GLN A 218 7.55 -5.73 -8.44
CA GLN A 218 6.99 -4.57 -9.12
C GLN A 218 6.74 -3.43 -8.14
N THR A 219 6.83 -2.21 -8.68
CA THR A 219 6.32 -0.99 -8.06
C THR A 219 5.21 -0.44 -8.93
N VAL A 220 4.01 -0.30 -8.36
CA VAL A 220 2.91 0.40 -9.05
C VAL A 220 2.90 1.84 -8.59
N VAL A 221 2.90 2.76 -9.55
CA VAL A 221 2.77 4.19 -9.28
C VAL A 221 1.48 4.67 -9.91
N TRP A 222 0.58 5.23 -9.09
CA TRP A 222 -0.73 5.66 -9.54
C TRP A 222 -1.13 7.02 -8.96
N ASN A 223 -1.69 7.83 -9.83
CA ASN A 223 -2.44 9.03 -9.48
C ASN A 223 -3.60 9.19 -10.48
N PRO A 224 -4.85 9.46 -10.04
CA PRO A 224 -5.98 9.55 -10.95
C PRO A 224 -5.94 10.77 -11.87
N GLY A 225 -5.10 11.75 -11.59
CA GLY A 225 -5.14 13.03 -12.29
C GLY A 225 -6.50 13.74 -12.14
N PRO A 226 -6.69 14.90 -12.75
CA PRO A 226 -7.91 15.69 -12.56
C PRO A 226 -9.16 15.03 -13.16
N ALA A 227 -9.05 14.45 -14.35
CA ALA A 227 -10.22 13.94 -15.08
C ALA A 227 -10.81 12.67 -14.46
N LEU A 228 -9.99 11.70 -14.07
CA LEU A 228 -10.46 10.49 -13.39
C LEU A 228 -10.89 10.81 -11.96
N CYS A 229 -10.14 11.66 -11.23
CA CYS A 229 -10.46 12.06 -9.85
C CYS A 229 -11.87 12.65 -9.73
N ALA A 230 -12.26 13.52 -10.66
CA ALA A 230 -13.58 14.12 -10.69
C ALA A 230 -14.74 13.11 -10.85
N ARG A 231 -14.46 11.87 -11.27
CA ARG A 231 -15.44 10.78 -11.42
C ARG A 231 -15.45 9.81 -10.24
N LEU A 232 -14.52 9.95 -9.29
CA LEU A 232 -14.44 9.10 -8.10
C LEU A 232 -15.35 9.69 -7.00
N ALA A 233 -16.44 8.99 -6.70
CA ALA A 233 -17.41 9.45 -5.69
C ALA A 233 -16.84 9.49 -4.26
N ASP A 234 -15.77 8.71 -4.01
CA ASP A 234 -15.11 8.56 -2.72
C ASP A 234 -13.83 9.41 -2.58
N MET A 235 -13.64 10.39 -3.49
CA MET A 235 -12.49 11.29 -3.50
C MET A 235 -12.93 12.72 -3.90
N PRO A 236 -12.49 13.79 -3.21
CA PRO A 236 -12.74 15.17 -3.67
C PRO A 236 -12.16 15.40 -5.05
N ALA A 237 -12.77 16.29 -5.85
CA ALA A 237 -12.35 16.55 -7.22
C ALA A 237 -10.88 17.03 -7.35
N ASP A 238 -10.34 17.64 -6.30
CA ASP A 238 -8.94 18.09 -6.18
C ASP A 238 -8.05 17.12 -5.39
N GLY A 239 -8.61 16.01 -4.89
CA GLY A 239 -7.89 15.04 -4.04
C GLY A 239 -6.65 14.45 -4.69
N TRP A 240 -6.61 14.36 -6.03
CA TRP A 240 -5.45 13.92 -6.79
C TRP A 240 -4.19 14.75 -6.54
N ARG A 241 -4.35 16.03 -6.16
CA ARG A 241 -3.22 16.92 -5.87
C ARG A 241 -2.47 16.58 -4.59
N HIS A 242 -3.10 15.82 -3.69
CA HIS A 242 -2.61 15.57 -2.33
C HIS A 242 -2.22 14.13 -2.08
N MET A 243 -2.13 13.32 -3.12
CA MET A 243 -1.75 11.92 -2.98
C MET A 243 -0.87 11.42 -4.13
N LEU A 244 -0.08 10.40 -3.83
CA LEU A 244 0.59 9.56 -4.81
C LEU A 244 0.56 8.12 -4.30
N CYS A 245 0.05 7.17 -5.08
CA CYS A 245 0.25 5.76 -4.76
C CYS A 245 1.64 5.33 -5.22
N VAL A 246 2.38 4.69 -4.29
CA VAL A 246 3.61 3.95 -4.58
C VAL A 246 3.48 2.61 -3.88
N GLU A 247 3.22 1.58 -4.66
CA GLU A 247 2.77 0.29 -4.16
C GLU A 247 3.90 -0.75 -4.24
N ALA A 248 4.06 -1.54 -3.19
CA ALA A 248 4.87 -2.77 -3.24
C ALA A 248 4.00 -3.90 -3.80
N ALA A 249 4.35 -4.49 -4.93
CA ALA A 249 3.48 -5.38 -5.68
C ALA A 249 4.19 -6.63 -6.22
N ALA A 250 3.46 -7.75 -6.21
CA ALA A 250 3.78 -9.01 -6.88
C ALA A 250 2.60 -9.34 -7.81
N ILE A 251 2.65 -8.88 -9.07
CA ILE A 251 1.47 -8.81 -9.95
C ILE A 251 1.66 -9.31 -11.38
N ASP A 252 2.90 -9.35 -11.88
CA ASP A 252 3.16 -9.84 -13.24
C ASP A 252 3.34 -11.36 -13.28
N ALA A 253 3.94 -11.93 -12.24
CA ALA A 253 4.02 -13.36 -12.03
C ALA A 253 3.36 -13.70 -10.68
N PRO A 254 2.32 -14.56 -10.66
CA PRO A 254 1.74 -15.01 -9.41
C PRO A 254 2.76 -15.74 -8.53
N ILE A 255 2.69 -15.52 -7.22
CA ILE A 255 3.47 -16.27 -6.23
C ILE A 255 2.77 -17.59 -5.98
N GLU A 256 3.48 -18.70 -6.15
CA GLU A 256 2.98 -20.05 -5.82
C GLU A 256 3.42 -20.45 -4.42
N LEU A 257 2.48 -20.95 -3.61
CA LEU A 257 2.74 -21.49 -2.28
C LEU A 257 2.34 -22.96 -2.22
N ALA A 258 3.31 -23.82 -1.92
CA ALA A 258 3.05 -25.21 -1.58
C ALA A 258 2.27 -25.31 -0.25
N PRO A 259 1.60 -26.45 0.03
CA PRO A 259 0.96 -26.68 1.32
C PRO A 259 1.90 -26.42 2.50
N GLY A 260 1.45 -25.63 3.47
CA GLY A 260 2.23 -25.25 4.65
C GLY A 260 3.31 -24.19 4.41
N ALA A 261 3.53 -23.76 3.17
CA ALA A 261 4.49 -22.69 2.86
C ALA A 261 3.91 -21.31 3.13
N ALA A 262 4.80 -20.36 3.37
CA ALA A 262 4.46 -18.95 3.54
C ALA A 262 5.50 -18.04 2.87
N THR A 263 5.09 -16.84 2.49
CA THR A 263 5.97 -15.76 2.02
C THR A 263 5.69 -14.46 2.78
N LEU A 264 6.63 -13.52 2.75
CA LEU A 264 6.54 -12.23 3.45
C LEU A 264 6.72 -11.08 2.47
N LEU A 265 5.63 -10.44 2.11
CA LEU A 265 5.62 -9.20 1.34
C LEU A 265 5.73 -8.01 2.30
N TRP A 266 6.56 -7.00 1.98
CA TRP A 266 6.64 -5.84 2.83
C TRP A 266 7.00 -4.58 2.06
N GLN A 267 6.59 -3.44 2.63
CA GLN A 267 7.04 -2.12 2.25
C GLN A 267 7.53 -1.37 3.50
N GLN A 268 8.61 -0.63 3.37
CA GLN A 268 9.14 0.24 4.42
C GLN A 268 9.16 1.68 3.93
N LEU A 269 8.62 2.55 4.74
CA LEU A 269 8.59 3.99 4.57
C LEU A 269 9.51 4.61 5.62
N ASP A 270 10.46 5.46 5.20
CA ASP A 270 11.45 6.10 6.07
C ASP A 270 11.41 7.61 5.82
N ALA A 271 10.74 8.33 6.73
CA ALA A 271 10.63 9.78 6.70
C ALA A 271 11.91 10.40 7.27
N ARG A 272 12.76 10.89 6.39
CA ARG A 272 13.97 11.61 6.80
C ARG A 272 13.73 13.12 6.70
N PRO A 273 14.24 13.90 7.68
CA PRO A 273 14.26 15.35 7.51
C PRO A 273 15.01 15.69 6.23
N SER A 274 14.53 16.70 5.50
CA SER A 274 15.26 17.20 4.35
C SER A 274 16.68 17.56 4.80
N SER A 275 17.70 16.98 4.17
CA SER A 275 19.06 17.44 4.36
C SER A 275 19.09 18.91 3.91
N SER A 276 19.21 19.83 4.84
CA SER A 276 19.50 21.22 4.48
C SER A 276 20.72 21.21 3.58
N PRO A 277 20.71 21.89 2.44
CA PRO A 277 21.93 22.04 1.67
C PRO A 277 22.97 22.67 2.59
N THR A 278 24.06 21.96 2.83
CA THR A 278 25.24 22.53 3.47
C THR A 278 25.64 23.75 2.65
N ALA A 279 25.52 24.93 3.28
CA ALA A 279 25.89 26.21 2.72
C ALA A 279 27.39 26.28 2.39
#